data_fa0de5611760d6f09bafd18ad6a114fc
#
_entry.id   fa0de5611760d6f09bafd18ad6a114fc
#
_cell.length_a   1.000
_cell.length_b   1.000
_cell.length_c   1.000
_cell.angle_alpha   90.00
_cell.angle_beta   90.00
_cell.angle_gamma   90.00
#
_symmetry.space_group_name_H-M   'P 1'
#
loop_
_entity.id
_entity.type
_entity.pdbx_description
1 polymer ?
#
loop_
_entity_poly.entity_id
_entity_poly.type
_entity_poly.pdbx_seq_one_letter_code
_entity_poly.pdbx_strand_id
1 'polypeptide(L)'
;SGSRRLDADYVRYAVDRSLERLGTNFIDLLQVHHPTMEAVQDDALWQTLEALRNAGKIRYFGAALGPEVGHHDEGVLAMRKRGATTLSIPFNLFEQDPGRKFFTVALEYQTGILARNPHANGILDDATAVRSGGYYPARSDAWAREALAKRGALEWIRKDGMTMGQAALKAYLWEEAIPSVLVEAADAAKLEEFCAAPEKRDFAREEIAELAEQYRRNWDVPRA
;
A
#
# COMPACT_ATOMS: atom_id res chain seq x y z
N SER A 1 17.07 2.07 17.97
CA SER A 1 16.18 2.76 17.03
C SER A 1 16.82 4.11 16.73
N GLY A 2 17.45 4.26 15.55
CA GLY A 2 17.93 5.55 15.08
C GLY A 2 16.72 6.46 14.84
N SER A 3 16.76 7.70 15.37
CA SER A 3 15.74 8.69 15.03
C SER A 3 15.75 8.91 13.51
N ARG A 4 14.58 8.81 12.89
CA ARG A 4 14.46 9.11 11.46
C ARG A 4 14.72 10.61 11.27
N ARG A 5 15.71 10.92 10.45
CA ARG A 5 15.99 12.30 10.08
C ARG A 5 15.17 12.69 8.87
N LEU A 6 14.35 13.72 9.03
CA LEU A 6 13.52 14.29 7.96
C LEU A 6 13.80 15.79 7.81
N ASP A 7 14.90 16.30 8.41
CA ASP A 7 15.32 17.67 8.21
C ASP A 7 15.71 17.95 6.74
N ALA A 8 15.56 19.18 6.33
CA ALA A 8 15.75 19.62 4.94
C ALA A 8 17.12 19.22 4.35
N ASP A 9 18.19 19.37 5.14
CA ASP A 9 19.54 19.07 4.70
C ASP A 9 19.76 17.57 4.51
N TYR A 10 19.22 16.77 5.43
CA TYR A 10 19.28 15.32 5.31
C TYR A 10 18.47 14.82 4.09
N VAL A 11 17.29 15.39 3.85
CA VAL A 11 16.46 15.01 2.68
C VAL A 11 17.20 15.29 1.38
N ARG A 12 17.82 16.47 1.23
CA ARG A 12 18.64 16.79 0.06
C ARG A 12 19.79 15.81 -0.11
N TYR A 13 20.54 15.58 0.95
CA TYR A 13 21.64 14.60 0.96
C TYR A 13 21.17 13.20 0.56
N ALA A 14 20.05 12.72 1.13
CA ALA A 14 19.51 11.40 0.86
C ALA A 14 19.06 11.24 -0.60
N VAL A 15 18.48 12.29 -1.18
CA VAL A 15 18.11 12.31 -2.62
C VAL A 15 19.36 12.24 -3.49
N ASP A 16 20.38 13.04 -3.22
CA ASP A 16 21.62 13.04 -4.00
C ASP A 16 22.32 11.66 -3.92
N ARG A 17 22.38 11.07 -2.74
CA ARG A 17 22.92 9.71 -2.57
C ARG A 17 22.08 8.63 -3.26
N SER A 18 20.78 8.83 -3.37
CA SER A 18 19.88 7.92 -4.11
C SER A 18 20.11 8.03 -5.61
N LEU A 19 20.22 9.24 -6.13
CA LEU A 19 20.53 9.49 -7.54
C LEU A 19 21.85 8.87 -7.97
N GLU A 20 22.90 9.03 -7.14
CA GLU A 20 24.20 8.39 -7.38
C GLU A 20 24.10 6.86 -7.41
N ARG A 21 23.40 6.24 -6.45
CA ARG A 21 23.24 4.78 -6.41
C ARG A 21 22.42 4.23 -7.56
N LEU A 22 21.39 4.99 -7.99
CA LEU A 22 20.53 4.61 -9.11
C LEU A 22 21.20 4.86 -10.47
N GLY A 23 22.27 5.66 -10.53
CA GLY A 23 22.92 6.03 -11.77
C GLY A 23 22.04 6.90 -12.69
N THR A 24 21.20 7.74 -12.11
CA THR A 24 20.26 8.60 -12.82
C THR A 24 20.31 10.03 -12.29
N ASN A 25 19.78 10.97 -13.06
CA ASN A 25 19.70 12.38 -12.67
C ASN A 25 18.33 12.79 -12.10
N PHE A 26 17.36 11.90 -12.07
CA PHE A 26 16.05 12.14 -11.45
C PHE A 26 15.44 10.86 -10.85
N ILE A 27 14.54 11.03 -9.90
CA ILE A 27 13.70 9.99 -9.31
C ILE A 27 12.26 10.26 -9.72
N ASP A 28 11.55 9.28 -10.26
CA ASP A 28 10.16 9.47 -10.68
C ASP A 28 9.24 9.73 -9.47
N LEU A 29 9.37 8.97 -8.42
CA LEU A 29 8.57 9.11 -7.21
C LEU A 29 9.41 8.98 -5.96
N LEU A 30 9.44 10.03 -5.14
CA LEU A 30 10.01 10.03 -3.81
C LEU A 30 8.90 10.02 -2.76
N GLN A 31 8.94 9.10 -1.81
CA GLN A 31 7.97 9.06 -0.70
C GLN A 31 8.65 9.29 0.65
N VAL A 32 8.06 10.18 1.46
CA VAL A 32 8.43 10.31 2.87
C VAL A 32 7.98 9.06 3.60
N HIS A 33 8.95 8.33 4.16
CA HIS A 33 8.70 7.02 4.72
C HIS A 33 8.24 7.09 6.18
N HIS A 34 7.03 6.64 6.45
CA HIS A 34 6.36 6.65 7.76
C HIS A 34 6.44 8.01 8.46
N PRO A 35 5.96 9.09 7.84
CA PRO A 35 5.98 10.39 8.48
C PRO A 35 5.09 10.39 9.72
N THR A 36 5.57 10.99 10.79
CA THR A 36 4.74 11.33 11.95
C THR A 36 3.87 12.54 11.63
N MET A 37 2.86 12.82 12.44
CA MET A 37 2.05 14.03 12.31
C MET A 37 2.92 15.30 12.32
N GLU A 38 3.93 15.35 13.19
CA GLU A 38 4.90 16.47 13.24
C GLU A 38 5.62 16.63 11.89
N ALA A 39 6.11 15.56 11.30
CA ALA A 39 6.76 15.60 9.98
C ALA A 39 5.80 16.04 8.87
N VAL A 40 4.54 15.61 8.91
CA VAL A 40 3.54 16.06 7.94
C VAL A 40 3.23 17.55 8.13
N GLN A 41 3.29 18.08 9.34
CA GLN A 41 3.07 19.49 9.64
C GLN A 41 4.30 20.38 9.38
N ASP A 42 5.49 19.80 9.25
CA ASP A 42 6.73 20.54 9.02
C ASP A 42 6.80 21.16 7.62
N ASP A 43 6.58 22.45 7.51
CA ASP A 43 6.61 23.19 6.26
C ASP A 43 7.99 23.11 5.56
N ALA A 44 9.10 23.07 6.32
CA ALA A 44 10.45 23.04 5.75
C ALA A 44 10.72 21.72 5.01
N LEU A 45 10.20 20.60 5.50
CA LEU A 45 10.27 19.32 4.82
C LEU A 45 9.60 19.38 3.45
N TRP A 46 8.35 19.80 3.39
CA TRP A 46 7.56 19.78 2.16
C TRP A 46 8.02 20.85 1.15
N GLN A 47 8.45 22.02 1.60
CA GLN A 47 9.11 23.02 0.75
C GLN A 47 10.42 22.48 0.15
N THR A 48 11.14 21.64 0.89
CA THR A 48 12.35 20.98 0.36
C THR A 48 12.01 19.99 -0.75
N LEU A 49 10.94 19.21 -0.60
CA LEU A 49 10.46 18.30 -1.66
C LEU A 49 10.03 19.09 -2.91
N GLU A 50 9.32 20.20 -2.75
CA GLU A 50 8.97 21.10 -3.84
C GLU A 50 10.21 21.68 -4.54
N ALA A 51 11.20 22.12 -3.77
CA ALA A 51 12.45 22.64 -4.33
C ALA A 51 13.21 21.56 -5.14
N LEU A 52 13.23 20.31 -4.66
CA LEU A 52 13.82 19.18 -5.36
C LEU A 52 13.06 18.84 -6.66
N ARG A 53 11.74 18.95 -6.64
CA ARG A 53 10.89 18.79 -7.84
C ARG A 53 11.18 19.88 -8.85
N ASN A 54 11.20 21.13 -8.43
CA ASN A 54 11.49 22.27 -9.31
C ASN A 54 12.91 22.23 -9.89
N ALA A 55 13.87 21.64 -9.16
CA ALA A 55 15.23 21.38 -9.65
C ALA A 55 15.32 20.16 -10.59
N GLY A 56 14.23 19.46 -10.84
CA GLY A 56 14.18 18.27 -11.71
C GLY A 56 14.82 17.01 -11.09
N LYS A 57 15.20 17.02 -9.81
CA LYS A 57 15.78 15.85 -9.12
C LYS A 57 14.73 14.80 -8.78
N ILE A 58 13.49 15.20 -8.59
CA ILE A 58 12.34 14.30 -8.41
C ILE A 58 11.20 14.77 -9.30
N ARG A 59 10.37 13.85 -9.82
CA ARG A 59 9.18 14.22 -10.62
C ARG A 59 7.95 14.38 -9.73
N TYR A 60 7.74 13.44 -8.85
CA TYR A 60 6.61 13.40 -7.93
C TYR A 60 7.08 13.08 -6.51
N PHE A 61 6.30 13.50 -5.54
CA PHE A 61 6.52 13.11 -4.15
C PHE A 61 5.21 12.75 -3.45
N GLY A 62 5.31 11.97 -2.40
CA GLY A 62 4.18 11.50 -1.62
C GLY A 62 4.58 11.03 -0.23
N ALA A 63 3.72 10.27 0.40
CA ALA A 63 3.97 9.68 1.70
C ALA A 63 3.71 8.17 1.68
N ALA A 64 4.56 7.41 2.38
CA ALA A 64 4.34 6.00 2.66
C ALA A 64 3.98 5.84 4.13
N LEU A 65 2.70 5.63 4.43
CA LEU A 65 2.19 5.49 5.81
C LEU A 65 2.48 4.09 6.36
N GLY A 66 2.53 3.94 7.64
CA GLY A 66 2.73 2.66 8.30
C GLY A 66 3.82 2.70 9.36
N PRO A 67 4.35 1.53 9.76
CA PRO A 67 4.23 0.18 9.11
C PRO A 67 2.87 -0.49 9.29
N GLU A 68 2.13 -0.16 10.35
CA GLU A 68 0.81 -0.74 10.63
C GLU A 68 -0.28 0.00 9.86
N VAL A 69 -1.47 -0.58 9.84
CA VAL A 69 -2.68 0.12 9.41
C VAL A 69 -3.01 1.24 10.40
N GLY A 70 -3.43 2.39 9.89
CA GLY A 70 -3.67 3.58 10.72
C GLY A 70 -3.25 4.86 9.99
N HIS A 71 -2.79 5.85 10.75
CA HIS A 71 -2.24 7.11 10.23
C HIS A 71 -3.18 7.87 9.28
N HIS A 72 -4.50 7.82 9.60
CA HIS A 72 -5.51 8.47 8.76
C HIS A 72 -5.29 9.98 8.64
N ASP A 73 -5.05 10.65 9.76
CA ASP A 73 -4.95 12.11 9.79
C ASP A 73 -3.68 12.60 9.10
N GLU A 74 -2.57 11.87 9.24
CA GLU A 74 -1.31 12.13 8.53
C GLU A 74 -1.52 12.02 7.01
N GLY A 75 -2.21 10.96 6.57
CA GLY A 75 -2.49 10.76 5.15
C GLY A 75 -3.40 11.84 4.58
N VAL A 76 -4.50 12.17 5.26
CA VAL A 76 -5.42 13.24 4.84
C VAL A 76 -4.71 14.60 4.79
N LEU A 77 -3.87 14.90 5.78
CA LEU A 77 -3.12 16.14 5.80
C LEU A 77 -2.10 16.20 4.65
N ALA A 78 -1.39 15.09 4.39
CA ALA A 78 -0.45 15.00 3.27
C ALA A 78 -1.12 15.25 1.92
N MET A 79 -2.29 14.70 1.69
CA MET A 79 -3.07 14.95 0.47
C MET A 79 -3.57 16.39 0.39
N ARG A 80 -4.25 16.86 1.44
CA ARG A 80 -4.96 18.15 1.41
C ARG A 80 -4.06 19.38 1.49
N LYS A 81 -2.93 19.28 2.17
CA LYS A 81 -2.09 20.44 2.51
C LYS A 81 -0.68 20.38 1.97
N ARG A 82 -0.20 19.20 1.58
CA ARG A 82 1.20 19.00 1.18
C ARG A 82 1.37 18.68 -0.30
N GLY A 83 0.28 18.55 -1.04
CA GLY A 83 0.34 18.24 -2.46
C GLY A 83 0.96 16.86 -2.74
N ALA A 84 0.81 15.93 -1.81
CA ALA A 84 1.27 14.56 -2.00
C ALA A 84 0.54 13.93 -3.20
N THR A 85 1.26 13.56 -4.24
CA THR A 85 0.70 12.96 -5.44
C THR A 85 0.43 11.48 -5.30
N THR A 86 1.04 10.84 -4.30
CA THR A 86 0.80 9.45 -3.95
C THR A 86 0.74 9.25 -2.45
N LEU A 87 -0.08 8.27 -2.05
CA LEU A 87 -0.13 7.78 -0.67
C LEU A 87 0.01 6.27 -0.67
N SER A 88 1.12 5.74 -0.15
CA SER A 88 1.32 4.31 -0.03
C SER A 88 0.84 3.83 1.34
N ILE A 89 -0.08 2.88 1.37
CA ILE A 89 -0.73 2.38 2.58
C ILE A 89 -0.75 0.85 2.63
N PRO A 90 -0.69 0.23 3.81
CA PRO A 90 -1.09 -1.16 3.97
C PRO A 90 -2.58 -1.30 3.64
N PHE A 91 -2.90 -2.15 2.67
CA PHE A 91 -4.28 -2.40 2.26
C PHE A 91 -4.41 -3.80 1.65
N ASN A 92 -5.30 -4.60 2.22
CA ASN A 92 -5.57 -5.95 1.72
C ASN A 92 -7.00 -6.36 2.08
N LEU A 93 -7.47 -7.52 1.59
CA LEU A 93 -8.86 -7.97 1.80
C LEU A 93 -9.25 -8.08 3.28
N PHE A 94 -8.29 -8.30 4.19
CA PHE A 94 -8.54 -8.40 5.62
C PHE A 94 -8.34 -7.09 6.39
N GLU A 95 -7.63 -6.13 5.80
CA GLU A 95 -7.23 -4.87 6.43
C GLU A 95 -7.56 -3.71 5.48
N GLN A 96 -8.82 -3.27 5.46
CA GLN A 96 -9.29 -2.23 4.56
C GLN A 96 -9.50 -0.88 5.27
N ASP A 97 -9.71 -0.90 6.60
CA ASP A 97 -9.80 0.33 7.38
C ASP A 97 -8.44 0.68 8.03
N PRO A 98 -8.07 1.96 8.08
CA PRO A 98 -8.78 3.14 7.55
C PRO A 98 -8.54 3.39 6.05
N GLY A 99 -7.91 2.46 5.31
CA GLY A 99 -7.55 2.64 3.90
C GLY A 99 -8.71 3.15 3.03
N ARG A 100 -9.90 2.58 3.19
CA ARG A 100 -11.11 3.01 2.47
C ARG A 100 -11.49 4.47 2.71
N LYS A 101 -11.16 5.02 3.88
CA LYS A 101 -11.45 6.43 4.21
C LYS A 101 -10.60 7.42 3.42
N PHE A 102 -9.50 6.95 2.82
CA PHE A 102 -8.68 7.80 1.96
C PHE A 102 -9.27 7.97 0.56
N PHE A 103 -10.06 7.04 0.04
CA PHE A 103 -10.43 6.98 -1.38
C PHE A 103 -11.12 8.27 -1.85
N THR A 104 -12.13 8.74 -1.12
CA THR A 104 -12.81 10.00 -1.49
C THR A 104 -11.87 11.19 -1.53
N VAL A 105 -10.98 11.31 -0.53
CA VAL A 105 -10.00 12.40 -0.47
C VAL A 105 -8.95 12.24 -1.56
N ALA A 106 -8.52 11.01 -1.83
CA ALA A 106 -7.54 10.72 -2.87
C ALA A 106 -8.07 11.12 -4.26
N LEU A 107 -9.31 10.80 -4.57
CA LEU A 107 -9.96 11.23 -5.83
C LEU A 107 -10.14 12.75 -5.90
N GLU A 108 -10.58 13.38 -4.80
CA GLU A 108 -10.74 14.84 -4.71
C GLU A 108 -9.41 15.58 -4.98
N TYR A 109 -8.30 15.08 -4.44
CA TYR A 109 -6.98 15.73 -4.56
C TYR A 109 -6.08 15.10 -5.62
N GLN A 110 -6.60 14.20 -6.46
CA GLN A 110 -5.87 13.51 -7.53
C GLN A 110 -4.60 12.80 -7.00
N THR A 111 -4.70 12.19 -5.84
CA THR A 111 -3.64 11.42 -5.20
C THR A 111 -3.82 9.93 -5.51
N GLY A 112 -2.83 9.27 -6.09
CA GLY A 112 -2.85 7.83 -6.33
C GLY A 112 -2.56 7.05 -5.04
N ILE A 113 -3.44 6.12 -4.66
CA ILE A 113 -3.20 5.19 -3.56
C ILE A 113 -2.37 4.01 -4.08
N LEU A 114 -1.19 3.78 -3.47
CA LEU A 114 -0.38 2.59 -3.72
C LEU A 114 -0.63 1.58 -2.60
N ALA A 115 -1.39 0.52 -2.90
CA ALA A 115 -1.71 -0.51 -1.92
C ALA A 115 -0.48 -1.41 -1.67
N ARG A 116 -0.07 -1.54 -0.41
CA ARG A 116 1.02 -2.42 0.04
C ARG A 116 0.49 -3.62 0.82
N ASN A 117 1.29 -4.67 0.91
CA ASN A 117 0.94 -5.93 1.60
C ASN A 117 -0.38 -6.53 1.07
N PRO A 118 -0.58 -6.58 -0.26
CA PRO A 118 -1.85 -7.02 -0.85
C PRO A 118 -2.19 -8.47 -0.49
N HIS A 119 -1.18 -9.29 -0.24
CA HIS A 119 -1.34 -10.70 0.08
C HIS A 119 -1.42 -11.00 1.59
N ALA A 120 -1.66 -9.97 2.43
CA ALA A 120 -1.86 -10.13 3.88
C ALA A 120 -0.80 -11.04 4.53
N ASN A 121 0.47 -10.62 4.46
CA ASN A 121 1.62 -11.40 4.94
C ASN A 121 1.71 -12.81 4.30
N GLY A 122 1.31 -12.93 3.05
CA GLY A 122 1.37 -14.15 2.24
C GLY A 122 0.15 -15.07 2.37
N ILE A 123 -0.79 -14.81 3.26
CA ILE A 123 -1.98 -15.65 3.43
C ILE A 123 -2.84 -15.68 2.16
N LEU A 124 -2.95 -14.55 1.46
CA LEU A 124 -3.65 -14.42 0.18
C LEU A 124 -2.75 -14.74 -1.04
N ASP A 125 -1.63 -15.41 -0.82
CA ASP A 125 -0.67 -15.87 -1.83
C ASP A 125 -0.38 -17.37 -1.68
N ASP A 126 -1.38 -18.14 -1.34
CA ASP A 126 -1.29 -19.58 -1.08
C ASP A 126 -0.24 -20.01 -0.03
N ALA A 127 0.26 -19.07 0.79
CA ALA A 127 1.12 -19.42 1.90
C ALA A 127 0.35 -20.23 2.95
N THR A 128 1.01 -21.23 3.50
CA THR A 128 0.45 -22.08 4.56
C THR A 128 0.64 -21.49 5.95
N ALA A 129 1.47 -20.45 6.05
CA ALA A 129 1.76 -19.74 7.30
C ALA A 129 1.97 -18.24 7.03
N VAL A 130 1.70 -17.43 8.04
CA VAL A 130 1.94 -15.98 7.98
C VAL A 130 3.43 -15.70 7.83
N ARG A 131 3.78 -14.93 6.80
CA ARG A 131 5.15 -14.45 6.63
C ARG A 131 5.43 -13.33 7.62
N SER A 132 6.63 -13.32 8.17
CA SER A 132 7.10 -12.29 9.10
C SER A 132 8.54 -11.91 8.79
N GLY A 133 8.93 -10.68 9.16
CA GLY A 133 10.27 -10.14 8.92
C GLY A 133 10.39 -9.39 7.58
N GLY A 134 11.45 -8.63 7.42
CA GLY A 134 11.62 -7.76 6.26
C GLY A 134 10.52 -6.68 6.17
N TYR A 135 9.78 -6.69 5.09
CA TYR A 135 8.65 -5.78 4.87
C TYR A 135 7.35 -6.20 5.58
N TYR A 136 7.26 -7.46 6.01
CA TYR A 136 6.05 -7.95 6.67
C TYR A 136 6.04 -7.54 8.14
N PRO A 137 5.03 -6.76 8.60
CA PRO A 137 4.90 -6.44 10.01
C PRO A 137 4.72 -7.72 10.82
N ALA A 138 5.24 -7.74 12.04
CA ALA A 138 5.00 -8.83 12.96
C ALA A 138 3.50 -8.95 13.25
N ARG A 139 2.99 -10.17 13.22
CA ARG A 139 1.58 -10.47 13.48
C ARG A 139 1.48 -11.40 14.68
N SER A 140 0.41 -11.23 15.48
CA SER A 140 0.11 -12.16 16.56
C SER A 140 -0.40 -13.50 16.02
N ASP A 141 -0.24 -14.56 16.84
CA ASP A 141 -0.82 -15.86 16.51
C ASP A 141 -2.35 -15.82 16.40
N ALA A 142 -2.99 -14.93 17.15
CA ALA A 142 -4.43 -14.71 17.07
C ALA A 142 -4.82 -14.15 15.69
N TRP A 143 -4.11 -13.11 15.22
CA TRP A 143 -4.32 -12.56 13.89
C TRP A 143 -4.07 -13.61 12.79
N ALA A 144 -3.02 -14.42 12.94
CA ALA A 144 -2.70 -15.47 11.98
C ALA A 144 -3.82 -16.50 11.84
N ARG A 145 -4.37 -16.97 12.96
CA ARG A 145 -5.51 -17.90 12.97
C ARG A 145 -6.76 -17.29 12.33
N GLU A 146 -7.07 -16.05 12.66
CA GLU A 146 -8.20 -15.32 12.09
C GLU A 146 -8.04 -15.14 10.58
N ALA A 147 -6.87 -14.72 10.10
CA ALA A 147 -6.57 -14.53 8.69
C ALA A 147 -6.69 -15.83 7.88
N LEU A 148 -6.21 -16.95 8.41
CA LEU A 148 -6.34 -18.26 7.77
C LEU A 148 -7.81 -18.71 7.69
N ALA A 149 -8.62 -18.46 8.73
CA ALA A 149 -10.04 -18.77 8.71
C ALA A 149 -10.78 -17.90 7.65
N LYS A 150 -10.48 -16.61 7.58
CA LYS A 150 -11.03 -15.70 6.56
C LYS A 150 -10.66 -16.13 5.15
N ARG A 151 -9.43 -16.61 4.95
CA ARG A 151 -9.00 -17.13 3.64
C ARG A 151 -9.91 -18.25 3.14
N GLY A 152 -10.33 -19.16 4.03
CA GLY A 152 -11.27 -20.23 3.69
C GLY A 152 -12.59 -19.69 3.11
N ALA A 153 -13.10 -18.59 3.66
CA ALA A 153 -14.31 -17.93 3.17
C ALA A 153 -14.13 -17.24 1.81
N LEU A 154 -12.88 -17.07 1.34
CA LEU A 154 -12.54 -16.41 0.08
C LEU A 154 -12.32 -17.35 -1.10
N GLU A 155 -12.39 -18.67 -0.93
CA GLU A 155 -12.10 -19.61 -2.04
C GLU A 155 -12.97 -19.37 -3.30
N TRP A 156 -14.15 -18.80 -3.13
CA TRP A 156 -15.06 -18.47 -4.22
C TRP A 156 -14.53 -17.39 -5.20
N ILE A 157 -13.55 -16.57 -4.80
CA ILE A 157 -12.95 -15.56 -5.68
C ILE A 157 -11.98 -16.18 -6.72
N ARG A 158 -11.53 -17.39 -6.50
CA ARG A 158 -10.61 -18.13 -7.40
C ARG A 158 -11.35 -18.69 -8.60
N LYS A 159 -11.87 -17.82 -9.44
CA LYS A 159 -12.60 -18.21 -10.64
C LYS A 159 -11.68 -18.18 -11.88
N ASP A 160 -12.09 -18.91 -12.91
CA ASP A 160 -11.45 -18.88 -14.23
C ASP A 160 -9.94 -19.16 -14.21
N GLY A 161 -9.52 -20.06 -13.32
CA GLY A 161 -8.13 -20.46 -13.18
C GLY A 161 -7.22 -19.42 -12.52
N MET A 162 -7.78 -18.41 -11.86
CA MET A 162 -6.98 -17.50 -11.03
C MET A 162 -6.42 -18.21 -9.81
N THR A 163 -5.17 -17.91 -9.46
CA THR A 163 -4.64 -18.21 -8.14
C THR A 163 -5.28 -17.28 -7.09
N MET A 164 -5.13 -17.59 -5.81
CA MET A 164 -5.59 -16.70 -4.73
C MET A 164 -4.87 -15.35 -4.80
N GLY A 165 -3.56 -15.37 -5.09
CA GLY A 165 -2.76 -14.14 -5.25
C GLY A 165 -3.28 -13.25 -6.38
N GLN A 166 -3.57 -13.82 -7.54
CA GLN A 166 -4.14 -13.09 -8.67
C GLN A 166 -5.53 -12.53 -8.35
N ALA A 167 -6.39 -13.34 -7.74
CA ALA A 167 -7.74 -12.91 -7.36
C ALA A 167 -7.71 -11.77 -6.34
N ALA A 168 -6.82 -11.83 -5.35
CA ALA A 168 -6.63 -10.74 -4.40
C ALA A 168 -6.21 -9.44 -5.11
N LEU A 169 -5.24 -9.49 -6.05
CA LEU A 169 -4.81 -8.31 -6.80
C LEU A 169 -5.95 -7.72 -7.64
N LYS A 170 -6.73 -8.55 -8.33
CA LYS A 170 -7.87 -8.09 -9.13
C LYS A 170 -8.93 -7.38 -8.29
N ALA A 171 -9.16 -7.83 -7.05
CA ALA A 171 -10.13 -7.23 -6.15
C ALA A 171 -9.75 -5.78 -5.74
N TYR A 172 -8.45 -5.43 -5.74
CA TYR A 172 -8.00 -4.06 -5.44
C TYR A 172 -8.00 -3.16 -6.67
N LEU A 173 -7.58 -3.70 -7.81
CA LEU A 173 -7.49 -2.94 -9.07
C LEU A 173 -8.86 -2.51 -9.62
N TRP A 174 -9.95 -2.97 -9.03
CA TRP A 174 -11.29 -2.49 -9.32
C TRP A 174 -11.55 -1.10 -8.71
N GLU A 175 -10.80 -0.71 -7.67
CA GLU A 175 -10.98 0.56 -6.96
C GLU A 175 -10.22 1.69 -7.68
N GLU A 176 -10.94 2.68 -8.19
CA GLU A 176 -10.38 3.80 -8.98
C GLU A 176 -9.30 4.57 -8.21
N ALA A 177 -9.42 4.68 -6.89
CA ALA A 177 -8.42 5.34 -6.07
C ALA A 177 -7.10 4.56 -5.96
N ILE A 178 -7.06 3.28 -6.36
CA ILE A 178 -5.89 2.40 -6.31
C ILE A 178 -5.35 2.15 -7.73
N PRO A 179 -4.55 3.05 -8.29
CA PRO A 179 -3.98 2.86 -9.63
C PRO A 179 -2.88 1.78 -9.67
N SER A 180 -2.32 1.39 -8.53
CA SER A 180 -1.25 0.40 -8.48
C SER A 180 -1.18 -0.33 -7.14
N VAL A 181 -0.73 -1.58 -7.21
CA VAL A 181 -0.53 -2.45 -6.06
C VAL A 181 0.94 -2.86 -6.01
N LEU A 182 1.57 -2.69 -4.85
CA LEU A 182 2.97 -3.04 -4.64
C LEU A 182 3.05 -4.49 -4.14
N VAL A 183 3.48 -5.37 -5.02
CA VAL A 183 3.63 -6.80 -4.73
C VAL A 183 5.03 -7.13 -4.23
N GLU A 184 5.14 -8.20 -3.44
CA GLU A 184 6.39 -8.81 -3.05
C GLU A 184 6.45 -10.22 -3.65
N ALA A 185 7.37 -10.45 -4.57
CA ALA A 185 7.60 -11.74 -5.20
C ALA A 185 8.89 -12.37 -4.64
N ALA A 186 8.79 -13.62 -4.19
CA ALA A 186 9.94 -14.35 -3.65
C ALA A 186 10.88 -14.85 -4.76
N ASP A 187 10.35 -15.07 -5.96
CA ASP A 187 11.06 -15.61 -7.11
C ASP A 187 10.41 -15.16 -8.42
N ALA A 188 11.00 -15.53 -9.55
CA ALA A 188 10.53 -15.16 -10.87
C ALA A 188 9.15 -15.74 -11.19
N ALA A 189 8.84 -16.95 -10.76
CA ALA A 189 7.55 -17.58 -11.01
C ALA A 189 6.41 -16.83 -10.32
N LYS A 190 6.63 -16.37 -9.08
CA LYS A 190 5.67 -15.52 -8.37
C LYS A 190 5.53 -14.14 -9.01
N LEU A 191 6.60 -13.57 -9.50
CA LEU A 191 6.54 -12.31 -10.23
C LEU A 191 5.71 -12.46 -11.52
N GLU A 192 5.95 -13.51 -12.30
CA GLU A 192 5.18 -13.81 -13.51
C GLU A 192 3.69 -14.04 -13.19
N GLU A 193 3.38 -14.80 -12.13
CA GLU A 193 2.02 -15.02 -11.66
C GLU A 193 1.30 -13.69 -11.37
N PHE A 194 1.94 -12.80 -10.62
CA PHE A 194 1.33 -11.51 -10.25
C PHE A 194 1.23 -10.54 -11.42
N CYS A 195 2.23 -10.50 -12.29
CA CYS A 195 2.19 -9.70 -13.51
C CYS A 195 1.08 -10.12 -14.48
N ALA A 196 0.66 -11.38 -14.45
CA ALA A 196 -0.46 -11.88 -15.25
C ALA A 196 -1.85 -11.56 -14.64
N ALA A 197 -1.92 -11.03 -13.41
CA ALA A 197 -3.19 -10.71 -12.77
C ALA A 197 -4.06 -9.69 -13.57
N PRO A 198 -3.52 -8.61 -14.15
CA PRO A 198 -4.31 -7.65 -14.93
C PRO A 198 -5.02 -8.30 -16.14
N GLU A 199 -4.44 -9.34 -16.73
CA GLU A 199 -5.00 -10.04 -17.90
C GLU A 199 -6.15 -10.99 -17.54
N LYS A 200 -6.32 -11.29 -16.26
CA LYS A 200 -7.44 -12.11 -15.78
C LYS A 200 -8.75 -11.32 -15.84
N ARG A 201 -9.88 -12.04 -15.83
CA ARG A 201 -11.19 -11.41 -15.83
C ARG A 201 -11.35 -10.43 -14.67
N ASP A 202 -12.11 -9.38 -14.88
CA ASP A 202 -12.52 -8.49 -13.80
C ASP A 202 -13.64 -9.12 -12.95
N PHE A 203 -13.72 -8.71 -11.69
CA PHE A 203 -14.87 -9.05 -10.86
C PHE A 203 -16.11 -8.29 -11.34
N ALA A 204 -17.25 -8.97 -11.33
CA ALA A 204 -18.53 -8.32 -11.52
C ALA A 204 -18.85 -7.40 -10.32
N ARG A 205 -19.71 -6.40 -10.54
CA ARG A 205 -20.12 -5.46 -9.49
C ARG A 205 -20.70 -6.18 -8.26
N GLU A 206 -21.46 -7.23 -8.50
CA GLU A 206 -22.08 -8.07 -7.47
C GLU A 206 -21.02 -8.81 -6.64
N GLU A 207 -19.95 -9.28 -7.27
CA GLU A 207 -18.84 -9.95 -6.59
C GLU A 207 -18.05 -8.98 -5.70
N ILE A 208 -17.83 -7.76 -6.17
CA ILE A 208 -17.21 -6.70 -5.36
C ILE A 208 -18.12 -6.30 -4.18
N ALA A 209 -19.43 -6.22 -4.42
CA ALA A 209 -20.39 -5.95 -3.34
C ALA A 209 -20.40 -7.07 -2.29
N GLU A 210 -20.31 -8.33 -2.71
CA GLU A 210 -20.20 -9.47 -1.81
C GLU A 210 -18.90 -9.43 -0.99
N LEU A 211 -17.75 -9.12 -1.60
CA LEU A 211 -16.48 -8.92 -0.88
C LEU A 211 -16.61 -7.82 0.18
N ALA A 212 -17.27 -6.71 -0.15
CA ALA A 212 -17.47 -5.61 0.78
C ALA A 212 -18.41 -6.01 1.93
N GLU A 213 -19.43 -6.81 1.67
CA GLU A 213 -20.34 -7.35 2.70
C GLU A 213 -19.62 -8.33 3.62
N GLN A 214 -18.86 -9.27 3.05
CA GLN A 214 -18.05 -10.22 3.82
C GLN A 214 -17.05 -9.48 4.71
N TYR A 215 -16.40 -8.43 4.23
CA TYR A 215 -15.51 -7.62 5.06
C TYR A 215 -16.26 -7.01 6.26
N ARG A 216 -17.46 -6.44 6.05
CA ARG A 216 -18.26 -5.85 7.13
C ARG A 216 -18.66 -6.88 8.20
N ARG A 217 -18.96 -8.10 7.79
CA ARG A 217 -19.28 -9.23 8.68
C ARG A 217 -18.05 -9.93 9.24
N ASN A 218 -16.85 -9.41 9.02
CA ASN A 218 -15.60 -10.07 9.39
C ASN A 218 -15.49 -11.50 8.84
N TRP A 219 -16.01 -11.74 7.61
CA TRP A 219 -16.00 -13.06 6.96
C TRP A 219 -16.75 -14.14 7.75
N ASP A 220 -17.66 -13.77 8.61
CA ASP A 220 -18.35 -14.62 9.57
C ASP A 220 -17.40 -15.38 10.53
N VAL A 221 -16.18 -14.89 10.66
CA VAL A 221 -15.15 -15.42 11.57
C VAL A 221 -15.16 -14.60 12.86
N PRO A 222 -15.14 -15.23 14.05
CA PRO A 222 -14.99 -14.52 15.31
C PRO A 222 -13.70 -13.67 15.31
N ARG A 223 -13.81 -12.43 15.81
CA ARG A 223 -12.62 -11.59 16.01
C ARG A 223 -11.75 -12.16 17.13
N ALA A 224 -10.45 -12.14 16.92
CA ALA A 224 -9.47 -12.61 17.88
C ALA A 224 -9.30 -11.65 19.09
#